data_581e1cf959d25c3caf96ccfb1f5ef79e
#
_entry.id   581e1cf959d25c3caf96ccfb1f5ef79e
#
_cell.length_a   1.000
_cell.length_b   1.000
_cell.length_c   1.000
_cell.angle_alpha   90.00
_cell.angle_beta   90.00
_cell.angle_gamma   90.00
#
_symmetry.space_group_name_H-M   'P 1'
#
loop_
_entity.id
_entity.type
_entity.pdbx_description
1 polymer ?
#
loop_
_entity_poly.entity_id
_entity_poly.type
_entity_poly.pdbx_seq_one_letter_code
_entity_poly.pdbx_strand_id
1 'polypeptide(L)'
;MTTSSPTQERTPNTMKTFYNDDYVASEYAFDTTRKAQAIAESLATAPIQGLSLVDPYADFCSEGKIWKSSFEDLSKSLAFLLHSDEYYEAVTTGEPRSLAESQGFDWDPGVSTMALAHMSGLIAATHDALSNTCVAGSLSSGLHHAHYEYGMGYCTFNGLAAAAKFAIDGFNTERVLILDFDAHSGGGTWDIVQRDLSSNVVQVDVTCSAFDNWKPEGESAIWYTGHQDYRTDIDRALTYASKKLSAFDFVIYNAGMDPLNSGVSLDDIIYRENAVREFIGETPAIFALAGGYTWGNKTMDDVIDWHRITLNTWAQR
;
A
#
# COMPACT_ATOMS: atom_id res chain seq x y z
N MET A 1 15.19 35.94 -36.52
CA MET A 1 14.65 34.58 -36.76
C MET A 1 14.73 33.84 -35.45
N THR A 2 13.62 33.81 -34.73
CA THR A 2 13.49 33.15 -33.45
C THR A 2 13.02 31.71 -33.71
N THR A 3 13.88 30.75 -33.52
CA THR A 3 13.54 29.31 -33.60
C THR A 3 12.76 28.94 -32.32
N SER A 4 11.47 28.74 -32.50
CA SER A 4 10.62 28.12 -31.47
C SER A 4 11.03 26.64 -31.30
N SER A 5 11.48 26.27 -30.13
CA SER A 5 11.67 24.88 -29.75
C SER A 5 10.34 24.12 -29.85
N PRO A 6 10.32 22.88 -30.35
CA PRO A 6 9.08 22.10 -30.40
C PRO A 6 8.63 21.81 -28.97
N THR A 7 7.39 22.20 -28.66
CA THR A 7 6.66 21.73 -27.50
C THR A 7 6.56 20.22 -27.58
N GLN A 8 7.22 19.52 -26.67
CA GLN A 8 7.05 18.08 -26.49
C GLN A 8 5.57 17.86 -26.12
N GLU A 9 4.81 17.25 -27.01
CA GLU A 9 3.45 16.79 -26.71
C GLU A 9 3.56 15.83 -25.51
N ARG A 10 2.97 16.22 -24.38
CA ARG A 10 2.81 15.33 -23.24
C ARG A 10 1.96 14.15 -23.72
N THR A 11 2.55 12.96 -23.80
CA THR A 11 1.78 11.71 -23.81
C THR A 11 0.82 11.74 -22.61
N PRO A 12 -0.45 11.32 -22.75
CA PRO A 12 -1.36 11.28 -21.62
C PRO A 12 -0.70 10.52 -20.48
N ASN A 13 -0.65 11.15 -19.29
CA ASN A 13 0.01 10.59 -18.10
C ASN A 13 -0.63 9.24 -17.77
N THR A 14 0.05 8.17 -18.13
CA THR A 14 -0.35 6.82 -17.77
C THR A 14 0.03 6.60 -16.32
N MET A 15 -0.92 6.18 -15.47
CA MET A 15 -0.69 5.85 -14.08
C MET A 15 0.22 4.61 -13.99
N LYS A 16 1.39 4.74 -13.36
CA LYS A 16 2.25 3.59 -13.09
C LYS A 16 1.69 2.78 -11.93
N THR A 17 1.68 1.47 -12.10
CA THR A 17 1.37 0.51 -11.04
C THR A 17 2.50 -0.51 -10.99
N PHE A 18 3.09 -0.69 -9.81
CA PHE A 18 4.31 -1.47 -9.65
C PHE A 18 4.03 -2.92 -9.28
N TYR A 19 4.75 -3.81 -9.94
CA TYR A 19 4.72 -5.26 -9.72
C TYR A 19 5.99 -5.92 -10.26
N ASN A 20 6.46 -6.96 -9.59
CA ASN A 20 7.38 -7.97 -10.13
C ASN A 20 7.09 -9.35 -9.54
N ASP A 21 7.72 -10.39 -10.09
CA ASP A 21 7.44 -11.76 -9.69
C ASP A 21 7.91 -12.10 -8.27
N ASP A 22 8.83 -11.31 -7.69
CA ASP A 22 9.27 -11.47 -6.31
C ASP A 22 8.15 -11.18 -5.28
N TYR A 23 7.03 -10.53 -5.70
CA TYR A 23 5.84 -10.34 -4.83
C TYR A 23 5.20 -11.65 -4.40
N VAL A 24 5.52 -12.76 -5.04
CA VAL A 24 5.02 -14.11 -4.75
C VAL A 24 6.17 -15.11 -4.54
N ALA A 25 7.34 -14.65 -4.08
CA ALA A 25 8.55 -15.44 -3.95
C ALA A 25 8.48 -16.54 -2.87
N SER A 26 7.63 -16.38 -1.83
CA SER A 26 7.45 -17.42 -0.81
C SER A 26 6.76 -18.65 -1.41
N GLU A 27 7.27 -19.83 -1.08
CA GLU A 27 6.63 -21.10 -1.44
C GLU A 27 5.32 -21.29 -0.67
N TYR A 28 5.27 -20.79 0.57
CA TYR A 28 4.11 -20.85 1.45
C TYR A 28 3.20 -19.65 1.21
N ALA A 29 2.57 -19.61 0.06
CA ALA A 29 1.67 -18.55 -0.31
C ALA A 29 0.25 -19.08 -0.52
N PHE A 30 -0.73 -18.34 -0.04
CA PHE A 30 -2.14 -18.60 -0.31
C PHE A 30 -2.76 -17.40 -1.07
N ASP A 31 -4.06 -17.43 -1.32
CA ASP A 31 -4.76 -16.52 -2.23
C ASP A 31 -4.38 -15.04 -2.07
N THR A 32 -4.46 -14.46 -0.87
CA THR A 32 -4.15 -13.02 -0.72
C THR A 32 -2.69 -12.66 -0.99
N THR A 33 -1.76 -13.60 -0.83
CA THR A 33 -0.33 -13.39 -1.16
C THR A 33 -0.06 -13.58 -2.65
N ARG A 34 -0.84 -14.42 -3.34
CA ARG A 34 -0.70 -14.69 -4.78
C ARG A 34 -1.54 -13.76 -5.66
N LYS A 35 -2.45 -12.99 -5.09
CA LYS A 35 -3.33 -12.11 -5.87
C LYS A 35 -2.59 -11.12 -6.76
N ALA A 36 -1.42 -10.64 -6.34
CA ALA A 36 -0.62 -9.69 -7.12
C ALA A 36 -0.26 -10.26 -8.49
N GLN A 37 0.20 -11.53 -8.55
CA GLN A 37 0.49 -12.24 -9.78
C GLN A 37 -0.79 -12.42 -10.62
N ALA A 38 -1.87 -12.88 -10.01
CA ALA A 38 -3.13 -13.12 -10.71
C ALA A 38 -3.72 -11.82 -11.30
N ILE A 39 -3.60 -10.69 -10.59
CA ILE A 39 -3.99 -9.37 -11.10
C ILE A 39 -3.07 -8.95 -12.28
N ALA A 40 -1.75 -9.14 -12.16
CA ALA A 40 -0.81 -8.82 -13.23
C ALA A 40 -1.10 -9.62 -14.52
N GLU A 41 -1.38 -10.92 -14.40
CA GLU A 41 -1.80 -11.80 -15.51
C GLU A 41 -3.14 -11.34 -16.11
N SER A 42 -4.09 -10.94 -15.27
CA SER A 42 -5.37 -10.36 -15.71
C SER A 42 -5.18 -9.05 -16.48
N LEU A 43 -4.26 -8.19 -16.06
CA LEU A 43 -3.92 -6.94 -16.76
C LEU A 43 -3.23 -7.19 -18.11
N ALA A 44 -2.42 -8.26 -18.21
CA ALA A 44 -1.80 -8.66 -19.47
C ALA A 44 -2.84 -9.10 -20.52
N THR A 45 -3.93 -9.77 -20.08
CA THR A 45 -5.00 -10.26 -20.96
C THR A 45 -6.10 -9.22 -21.22
N ALA A 46 -6.42 -8.40 -20.23
CA ALA A 46 -7.45 -7.37 -20.28
C ALA A 46 -6.90 -6.04 -19.70
N PRO A 47 -6.09 -5.29 -20.47
CA PRO A 47 -5.47 -4.04 -20.01
C PRO A 47 -6.49 -2.99 -19.59
N ILE A 48 -6.13 -2.17 -18.58
CA ILE A 48 -6.88 -0.99 -18.19
C ILE A 48 -6.29 0.22 -18.91
N GLN A 49 -7.15 0.97 -19.59
CA GLN A 49 -6.71 2.20 -20.28
C GLN A 49 -6.21 3.23 -19.26
N GLY A 50 -5.07 3.83 -19.54
CA GLY A 50 -4.46 4.81 -18.64
C GLY A 50 -3.62 4.20 -17.51
N LEU A 51 -3.41 2.88 -17.49
CA LEU A 51 -2.56 2.18 -16.53
C LEU A 51 -1.40 1.48 -17.25
N SER A 52 -0.21 1.55 -16.68
CA SER A 52 0.93 0.72 -17.09
C SER A 52 1.48 -0.06 -15.89
N LEU A 53 1.70 -1.36 -16.08
CA LEU A 53 2.36 -2.20 -15.11
C LEU A 53 3.87 -2.09 -15.31
N VAL A 54 4.62 -1.82 -14.23
CA VAL A 54 6.05 -1.50 -14.26
C VAL A 54 6.79 -2.31 -13.20
N ASP A 55 7.95 -2.85 -13.56
CA ASP A 55 8.84 -3.45 -12.57
C ASP A 55 9.52 -2.33 -11.75
N PRO A 56 9.38 -2.32 -10.41
CA PRO A 56 9.96 -1.29 -9.55
C PRO A 56 11.48 -1.18 -9.71
N TYR A 57 12.18 -2.27 -9.93
CA TYR A 57 13.62 -2.27 -10.12
C TYR A 57 14.04 -1.72 -11.48
N ALA A 58 13.28 -2.00 -12.54
CA ALA A 58 13.57 -1.52 -13.89
C ALA A 58 13.34 0.00 -14.02
N ASP A 59 12.29 0.53 -13.40
CA ASP A 59 11.94 1.95 -13.47
C ASP A 59 13.02 2.83 -12.81
N PHE A 60 13.46 2.47 -11.63
CA PHE A 60 14.56 3.18 -10.94
C PHE A 60 15.88 3.14 -11.69
N CYS A 61 16.16 2.04 -12.40
CA CYS A 61 17.40 1.90 -13.17
C CYS A 61 17.38 2.66 -14.50
N SER A 62 16.21 2.83 -15.13
CA SER A 62 16.08 3.45 -16.46
C SER A 62 16.40 4.95 -16.46
N GLU A 63 16.21 5.64 -15.35
CA GLU A 63 16.53 7.07 -15.20
C GLU A 63 18.01 7.34 -14.94
N GLY A 64 18.87 6.32 -14.85
CA GLY A 64 20.31 6.44 -14.65
C GLY A 64 20.73 6.99 -13.28
N LYS A 65 19.79 7.10 -12.34
CA LYS A 65 20.02 7.74 -11.05
C LYS A 65 20.37 6.77 -9.92
N ILE A 66 19.86 5.54 -9.98
CA ILE A 66 20.07 4.53 -8.92
C ILE A 66 20.32 3.16 -9.59
N TRP A 67 21.30 2.40 -9.10
CA TRP A 67 21.54 1.04 -9.52
C TRP A 67 20.53 0.09 -8.87
N LYS A 68 20.16 -1.02 -9.52
CA LYS A 68 19.25 -2.02 -8.95
C LYS A 68 19.65 -2.42 -7.53
N SER A 69 20.92 -2.72 -7.29
CA SER A 69 21.45 -3.04 -5.96
C SER A 69 21.21 -1.94 -4.93
N SER A 70 21.37 -0.66 -5.32
CA SER A 70 21.13 0.47 -4.41
C SER A 70 19.65 0.63 -4.03
N PHE A 71 18.73 0.23 -4.91
CA PHE A 71 17.30 0.26 -4.60
C PHE A 71 16.87 -0.92 -3.71
N GLU A 72 17.43 -2.10 -3.95
CA GLU A 72 17.27 -3.25 -3.04
C GLU A 72 17.86 -2.95 -1.66
N ASP A 73 19.03 -2.31 -1.60
CA ASP A 73 19.66 -1.89 -0.34
C ASP A 73 18.84 -0.82 0.39
N LEU A 74 18.16 0.07 -0.34
CA LEU A 74 17.24 1.04 0.26
C LEU A 74 16.06 0.35 0.93
N SER A 75 15.43 -0.61 0.27
CA SER A 75 14.30 -1.35 0.85
C SER A 75 14.71 -2.16 2.08
N LYS A 76 15.89 -2.82 2.03
CA LYS A 76 16.47 -3.51 3.19
C LYS A 76 16.78 -2.53 4.34
N SER A 77 17.34 -1.37 4.02
CA SER A 77 17.68 -0.35 5.02
C SER A 77 16.42 0.20 5.69
N LEU A 78 15.34 0.44 4.93
CA LEU A 78 14.07 0.87 5.49
C LEU A 78 13.41 -0.23 6.33
N ALA A 79 13.45 -1.49 5.90
CA ALA A 79 12.94 -2.60 6.70
C ALA A 79 13.71 -2.73 8.03
N PHE A 80 15.03 -2.66 7.99
CA PHE A 80 15.89 -2.69 9.17
C PHE A 80 15.64 -1.49 10.10
N LEU A 81 15.39 -0.31 9.56
CA LEU A 81 15.17 0.90 10.35
C LEU A 81 13.80 0.93 11.04
N LEU A 82 12.78 0.34 10.41
CA LEU A 82 11.38 0.38 10.87
C LEU A 82 10.98 -0.83 11.71
N HIS A 83 11.86 -1.82 11.85
CA HIS A 83 11.65 -3.01 12.68
C HIS A 83 12.83 -3.24 13.61
N SER A 84 12.63 -3.99 14.70
CA SER A 84 13.71 -4.34 15.62
C SER A 84 14.75 -5.23 14.92
N ASP A 85 16.01 -5.11 15.36
CA ASP A 85 17.11 -5.92 14.85
C ASP A 85 16.79 -7.41 14.93
N GLU A 86 16.21 -7.85 16.07
CA GLU A 86 15.86 -9.25 16.31
C GLU A 86 14.78 -9.74 15.32
N TYR A 87 13.76 -8.90 15.03
CA TYR A 87 12.70 -9.28 14.11
C TYR A 87 13.20 -9.30 12.67
N TYR A 88 13.96 -8.28 12.27
CA TYR A 88 14.56 -8.23 10.93
C TYR A 88 15.49 -9.44 10.68
N GLU A 89 16.36 -9.77 11.65
CA GLU A 89 17.23 -10.95 11.56
C GLU A 89 16.42 -12.24 11.52
N ALA A 90 15.38 -12.38 12.35
CA ALA A 90 14.51 -13.56 12.32
C ALA A 90 13.87 -13.78 10.94
N VAL A 91 13.30 -12.74 10.34
CA VAL A 91 12.69 -12.85 9.00
C VAL A 91 13.72 -13.18 7.92
N THR A 92 14.93 -12.62 8.00
CA THR A 92 15.96 -12.84 6.97
C THR A 92 16.70 -14.14 7.09
N THR A 93 16.84 -14.70 8.30
CA THR A 93 17.58 -15.93 8.55
C THR A 93 16.68 -17.15 8.83
N GLY A 94 15.44 -16.94 9.26
CA GLY A 94 14.51 -17.95 9.73
C GLY A 94 14.68 -18.34 11.21
N GLU A 95 15.52 -17.61 11.95
CA GLU A 95 15.79 -17.92 13.37
C GLU A 95 15.79 -16.65 14.23
N PRO A 96 15.12 -16.66 15.41
CA PRO A 96 14.36 -17.81 15.94
C PRO A 96 13.06 -18.05 15.15
N ARG A 97 12.75 -19.31 14.88
CA ARG A 97 11.62 -19.72 14.02
C ARG A 97 10.29 -19.10 14.45
N SER A 98 9.99 -19.09 15.72
CA SER A 98 8.72 -18.53 16.24
C SER A 98 8.55 -17.04 15.95
N LEU A 99 9.62 -16.29 15.81
CA LEU A 99 9.58 -14.88 15.45
C LEU A 99 9.54 -14.70 13.93
N ALA A 100 10.30 -15.51 13.19
CA ALA A 100 10.28 -15.55 11.73
C ALA A 100 8.91 -15.91 11.15
N GLU A 101 8.08 -16.65 11.89
CA GLU A 101 6.74 -17.09 11.52
C GLU A 101 5.61 -16.32 12.24
N SER A 102 5.95 -15.27 12.97
CA SER A 102 4.97 -14.51 13.76
C SER A 102 3.84 -13.90 12.90
N GLN A 103 4.11 -13.62 11.62
CA GLN A 103 3.12 -13.13 10.65
C GLN A 103 2.08 -14.19 10.25
N GLY A 104 2.33 -15.49 10.52
CA GLY A 104 1.40 -16.59 10.25
C GLY A 104 1.74 -17.46 9.03
N PHE A 105 2.91 -17.25 8.38
CA PHE A 105 3.45 -18.17 7.38
C PHE A 105 4.45 -19.14 8.01
N ASP A 106 4.54 -20.35 7.48
CA ASP A 106 5.74 -21.15 7.64
C ASP A 106 6.89 -20.44 6.92
N TRP A 107 8.01 -20.33 7.58
CA TRP A 107 9.13 -19.59 7.03
C TRP A 107 9.86 -20.38 5.93
N ASP A 108 10.10 -19.72 4.82
CA ASP A 108 11.06 -20.07 3.77
C ASP A 108 11.86 -18.82 3.36
N PRO A 109 13.00 -18.94 2.67
CA PRO A 109 13.81 -17.78 2.25
C PRO A 109 13.05 -16.79 1.37
N GLY A 110 11.99 -17.22 0.69
CA GLY A 110 11.13 -16.36 -0.14
C GLY A 110 10.30 -15.38 0.66
N VAL A 111 10.01 -15.64 1.94
CA VAL A 111 9.23 -14.72 2.81
C VAL A 111 9.91 -13.36 2.91
N SER A 112 11.22 -13.33 3.15
CA SER A 112 11.98 -12.08 3.20
C SER A 112 12.01 -11.39 1.82
N THR A 113 12.25 -12.14 0.76
CA THR A 113 12.26 -11.63 -0.63
C THR A 113 10.91 -11.01 -0.98
N MET A 114 9.81 -11.70 -0.70
CA MET A 114 8.45 -11.24 -0.94
C MET A 114 8.14 -9.94 -0.19
N ALA A 115 8.44 -9.89 1.10
CA ALA A 115 8.19 -8.72 1.93
C ALA A 115 8.97 -7.49 1.46
N LEU A 116 10.24 -7.64 1.13
CA LEU A 116 11.09 -6.58 0.58
C LEU A 116 10.63 -6.12 -0.81
N ALA A 117 10.17 -7.05 -1.66
CA ALA A 117 9.61 -6.71 -2.97
C ALA A 117 8.33 -5.89 -2.86
N HIS A 118 7.42 -6.23 -1.94
CA HIS A 118 6.22 -5.45 -1.64
C HIS A 118 6.57 -4.02 -1.19
N MET A 119 7.53 -3.88 -0.28
CA MET A 119 8.02 -2.55 0.14
C MET A 119 8.63 -1.78 -1.04
N SER A 120 9.44 -2.44 -1.86
CA SER A 120 10.06 -1.83 -3.05
C SER A 120 9.04 -1.25 -4.00
N GLY A 121 7.93 -1.95 -4.23
CA GLY A 121 6.84 -1.45 -5.06
C GLY A 121 6.18 -0.19 -4.52
N LEU A 122 5.96 -0.11 -3.19
CA LEU A 122 5.40 1.08 -2.56
C LEU A 122 6.39 2.24 -2.54
N ILE A 123 7.68 1.98 -2.34
CA ILE A 123 8.74 3.00 -2.43
C ILE A 123 8.83 3.55 -3.86
N ALA A 124 8.76 2.67 -4.88
CA ALA A 124 8.75 3.08 -6.28
C ALA A 124 7.52 3.93 -6.62
N ALA A 125 6.34 3.52 -6.15
CA ALA A 125 5.12 4.30 -6.31
C ALA A 125 5.22 5.68 -5.63
N THR A 126 5.78 5.74 -4.42
CA THR A 126 6.00 7.00 -3.69
C THR A 126 6.94 7.92 -4.46
N HIS A 127 8.04 7.38 -4.99
CA HIS A 127 8.98 8.16 -5.80
C HIS A 127 8.31 8.72 -7.06
N ASP A 128 7.56 7.90 -7.80
CA ASP A 128 6.87 8.36 -9.02
C ASP A 128 5.81 9.43 -8.69
N ALA A 129 5.00 9.20 -7.64
CA ALA A 129 3.96 10.12 -7.24
C ALA A 129 4.50 11.50 -6.83
N LEU A 130 5.54 11.54 -6.01
CA LEU A 130 6.13 12.79 -5.51
C LEU A 130 6.99 13.50 -6.57
N SER A 131 7.74 12.75 -7.40
CA SER A 131 8.56 13.34 -8.46
C SER A 131 7.71 13.98 -9.58
N ASN A 132 6.53 13.43 -9.86
CA ASN A 132 5.70 13.83 -10.98
C ASN A 132 4.39 14.53 -10.56
N THR A 133 4.14 14.70 -9.26
CA THR A 133 2.89 15.22 -8.70
C THR A 133 1.70 14.48 -9.31
N CYS A 134 1.67 13.17 -9.09
CA CYS A 134 0.68 12.29 -9.69
C CYS A 134 0.18 11.23 -8.71
N VAL A 135 -0.64 10.33 -9.22
CA VAL A 135 -1.05 9.10 -8.54
C VAL A 135 -0.29 7.92 -9.12
N ALA A 136 0.21 7.06 -8.27
CA ALA A 136 0.80 5.78 -8.64
C ALA A 136 0.27 4.66 -7.72
N GLY A 137 0.53 3.41 -8.04
CA GLY A 137 0.08 2.31 -7.21
C GLY A 137 1.05 1.14 -7.17
N SER A 138 0.78 0.18 -6.29
CA SER A 138 1.46 -1.10 -6.28
C SER A 138 0.44 -2.24 -6.15
N LEU A 139 0.69 -3.35 -6.85
CA LEU A 139 -0.10 -4.57 -6.67
C LEU A 139 0.24 -5.25 -5.33
N SER A 140 1.20 -4.71 -4.57
CA SER A 140 1.52 -5.18 -3.23
C SER A 140 0.40 -4.92 -2.23
N SER A 141 0.33 -5.75 -1.18
CA SER A 141 -0.35 -5.38 0.06
C SER A 141 0.43 -4.29 0.80
N GLY A 142 -0.28 -3.48 1.61
CA GLY A 142 0.34 -2.46 2.47
C GLY A 142 1.10 -3.04 3.66
N LEU A 143 0.83 -4.31 4.01
CA LEU A 143 1.46 -5.04 5.11
C LEU A 143 1.28 -4.36 6.47
N HIS A 144 0.09 -3.81 6.73
CA HIS A 144 -0.26 -2.90 7.81
C HIS A 144 -0.27 -3.53 9.22
N HIS A 145 -0.25 -4.87 9.31
CA HIS A 145 -0.14 -5.60 10.59
C HIS A 145 1.30 -5.92 11.00
N ALA A 146 2.30 -5.54 10.21
CA ALA A 146 3.69 -5.71 10.63
C ALA A 146 4.04 -4.64 11.67
N HIS A 147 4.25 -5.06 12.91
CA HIS A 147 4.68 -4.25 14.04
C HIS A 147 6.21 -4.07 14.05
N TYR A 148 6.71 -3.21 14.93
CA TYR A 148 8.13 -2.99 15.09
C TYR A 148 8.89 -4.28 15.49
N GLU A 149 8.33 -5.09 16.39
CA GLU A 149 9.00 -6.26 16.97
C GLU A 149 8.52 -7.61 16.41
N TYR A 150 7.45 -7.66 15.63
CA TYR A 150 6.88 -8.91 15.09
C TYR A 150 5.94 -8.66 13.91
N GLY A 151 5.71 -9.70 13.13
CA GLY A 151 4.67 -9.72 12.09
C GLY A 151 3.36 -10.29 12.61
N MET A 152 2.27 -9.98 11.93
CA MET A 152 0.93 -10.43 12.27
C MET A 152 0.05 -10.39 11.00
N GLY A 153 -1.05 -11.17 10.96
CA GLY A 153 -2.05 -11.07 9.90
C GLY A 153 -1.47 -11.16 8.48
N TYR A 154 -0.49 -12.03 8.28
CA TYR A 154 0.23 -12.24 7.02
C TYR A 154 1.07 -11.04 6.55
N CYS A 155 1.35 -10.10 7.43
CA CYS A 155 2.17 -8.93 7.16
C CYS A 155 3.55 -9.09 7.78
N THR A 156 4.60 -9.06 6.95
CA THR A 156 5.98 -9.31 7.39
C THR A 156 6.74 -8.02 7.68
N PHE A 157 6.92 -7.13 6.70
CA PHE A 157 7.50 -5.80 6.91
C PHE A 157 6.51 -4.72 6.49
N ASN A 158 6.39 -3.62 7.25
CA ASN A 158 5.37 -2.61 7.06
C ASN A 158 5.64 -1.71 5.85
N GLY A 159 4.93 -1.96 4.76
CA GLY A 159 5.11 -1.22 3.51
C GLY A 159 4.55 0.20 3.57
N LEU A 160 3.46 0.45 4.31
CA LEU A 160 2.87 1.79 4.46
C LEU A 160 3.79 2.71 5.25
N ALA A 161 4.35 2.22 6.35
CA ALA A 161 5.33 2.97 7.14
C ALA A 161 6.61 3.24 6.34
N ALA A 162 7.07 2.28 5.52
CA ALA A 162 8.23 2.46 4.65
C ALA A 162 8.00 3.52 3.57
N ALA A 163 6.83 3.53 2.94
CA ALA A 163 6.44 4.56 1.99
C ALA A 163 6.39 5.96 2.64
N ALA A 164 5.82 6.06 3.85
CA ALA A 164 5.78 7.31 4.60
C ALA A 164 7.19 7.78 4.99
N LYS A 165 8.03 6.92 5.52
CA LYS A 165 9.42 7.22 5.88
C LYS A 165 10.22 7.68 4.67
N PHE A 166 10.08 6.99 3.54
CA PHE A 166 10.75 7.37 2.29
C PHE A 166 10.27 8.73 1.76
N ALA A 167 8.97 9.06 1.86
CA ALA A 167 8.45 10.37 1.49
C ALA A 167 9.07 11.49 2.36
N ILE A 168 9.15 11.28 3.67
CA ILE A 168 9.70 12.25 4.63
C ILE A 168 11.19 12.47 4.36
N ASP A 169 11.98 11.40 4.31
CA ASP A 169 13.44 11.51 4.22
C ASP A 169 13.93 11.86 2.81
N GLY A 170 13.27 11.32 1.79
CA GLY A 170 13.70 11.49 0.39
C GLY A 170 13.17 12.75 -0.28
N PHE A 171 12.01 13.25 0.13
CA PHE A 171 11.32 14.38 -0.50
C PHE A 171 11.05 15.55 0.45
N ASN A 172 11.46 15.45 1.72
CA ASN A 172 11.17 16.42 2.77
C ASN A 172 9.66 16.69 2.92
N THR A 173 8.84 15.64 2.78
CA THR A 173 7.40 15.71 2.96
C THR A 173 7.09 16.03 4.42
N GLU A 174 6.38 17.11 4.68
CA GLU A 174 6.09 17.54 6.05
C GLU A 174 4.89 16.80 6.65
N ARG A 175 3.87 16.51 5.82
CA ARG A 175 2.64 15.87 6.28
C ARG A 175 2.19 14.76 5.34
N VAL A 176 2.13 13.55 5.88
CA VAL A 176 1.66 12.33 5.21
C VAL A 176 0.35 11.88 5.84
N LEU A 177 -0.66 11.60 5.03
CA LEU A 177 -1.89 10.95 5.47
C LEU A 177 -1.88 9.49 5.02
N ILE A 178 -2.03 8.56 5.97
CA ILE A 178 -2.34 7.17 5.68
C ILE A 178 -3.85 6.97 5.85
N LEU A 179 -4.54 6.62 4.77
CA LEU A 179 -5.93 6.15 4.78
C LEU A 179 -5.92 4.63 4.72
N ASP A 180 -6.27 3.97 5.81
CA ASP A 180 -6.35 2.52 5.87
C ASP A 180 -7.81 2.07 5.92
N PHE A 181 -8.31 1.59 4.78
CA PHE A 181 -9.69 1.14 4.63
C PHE A 181 -9.76 -0.37 4.35
N ASP A 182 -8.86 -1.10 5.00
CA ASP A 182 -8.90 -2.56 5.13
C ASP A 182 -9.97 -2.96 6.15
N ALA A 183 -10.45 -4.20 6.11
CA ALA A 183 -11.42 -4.70 7.09
C ALA A 183 -10.85 -4.79 8.51
N HIS A 184 -9.53 -4.83 8.64
CA HIS A 184 -8.81 -4.94 9.90
C HIS A 184 -8.10 -3.63 10.24
N SER A 185 -7.88 -3.38 11.53
CA SER A 185 -7.18 -2.17 11.97
C SER A 185 -5.69 -2.24 11.62
N GLY A 186 -5.09 -1.13 11.20
CA GLY A 186 -3.66 -1.05 10.87
C GLY A 186 -2.79 -0.84 12.12
N GLY A 187 -2.87 -1.72 13.13
CA GLY A 187 -2.15 -1.58 14.40
C GLY A 187 -0.65 -1.65 14.25
N GLY A 188 -0.14 -2.47 13.32
CA GLY A 188 1.29 -2.52 13.03
C GLY A 188 1.81 -1.21 12.45
N THR A 189 1.08 -0.60 11.53
CA THR A 189 1.42 0.74 11.01
C THR A 189 1.40 1.78 12.13
N TRP A 190 0.35 1.74 12.97
CA TRP A 190 0.23 2.62 14.13
C TRP A 190 1.40 2.50 15.10
N ASP A 191 1.82 1.28 15.44
CA ASP A 191 2.96 1.02 16.33
C ASP A 191 4.24 1.69 15.82
N ILE A 192 4.56 1.52 14.53
CA ILE A 192 5.74 2.12 13.92
C ILE A 192 5.60 3.65 13.81
N VAL A 193 4.43 4.15 13.41
CA VAL A 193 4.17 5.59 13.29
C VAL A 193 4.36 6.29 14.64
N GLN A 194 3.84 5.73 15.73
CA GLN A 194 3.98 6.34 17.06
C GLN A 194 5.43 6.37 17.56
N ARG A 195 6.25 5.42 17.15
CA ARG A 195 7.67 5.38 17.55
C ARG A 195 8.49 6.48 16.87
N ASP A 196 8.37 6.61 15.55
CA ASP A 196 9.36 7.34 14.78
C ASP A 196 8.78 8.39 13.81
N LEU A 197 7.48 8.37 13.51
CA LEU A 197 6.89 9.15 12.43
C LEU A 197 5.73 10.05 12.87
N SER A 198 5.34 10.04 14.14
CA SER A 198 4.12 10.70 14.66
C SER A 198 4.09 12.23 14.47
N SER A 199 5.23 12.87 14.26
CA SER A 199 5.29 14.31 13.96
C SER A 199 4.85 14.65 12.53
N ASN A 200 4.93 13.70 11.59
CA ASN A 200 4.70 13.91 10.17
C ASN A 200 3.54 13.08 9.62
N VAL A 201 3.21 11.95 10.27
CA VAL A 201 2.23 10.99 9.77
C VAL A 201 0.96 11.01 10.59
N VAL A 202 -0.17 11.09 9.90
CA VAL A 202 -1.51 10.91 10.48
C VAL A 202 -2.11 9.66 9.87
N GLN A 203 -2.62 8.75 10.70
CA GLN A 203 -3.30 7.54 10.27
C GLN A 203 -4.80 7.64 10.54
N VAL A 204 -5.60 7.31 9.52
CA VAL A 204 -7.06 7.32 9.57
C VAL A 204 -7.58 5.99 9.05
N ASP A 205 -8.16 5.19 9.95
CA ASP A 205 -8.68 3.88 9.63
C ASP A 205 -10.21 3.84 9.63
N VAL A 206 -10.78 3.09 8.68
CA VAL A 206 -12.19 2.62 8.73
C VAL A 206 -12.17 1.10 8.64
N THR A 207 -12.50 0.43 9.72
CA THR A 207 -12.32 -1.01 9.89
C THR A 207 -13.61 -1.72 10.26
N CYS A 208 -13.79 -2.95 9.77
CA CYS A 208 -14.92 -3.82 10.10
C CYS A 208 -14.64 -4.76 11.30
N SER A 209 -13.39 -4.82 11.76
CA SER A 209 -12.91 -5.77 12.75
C SER A 209 -12.02 -5.10 13.79
N ALA A 210 -12.09 -5.56 15.02
CA ALA A 210 -11.19 -5.15 16.09
C ALA A 210 -9.84 -5.92 16.10
N PHE A 211 -9.56 -6.71 15.07
CA PHE A 211 -8.28 -7.37 14.92
C PHE A 211 -7.19 -6.31 14.73
N ASP A 212 -6.09 -6.44 15.46
CA ASP A 212 -4.96 -5.50 15.48
C ASP A 212 -5.35 -4.06 15.84
N ASN A 213 -6.23 -3.95 16.84
CA ASN A 213 -6.79 -2.68 17.29
C ASN A 213 -5.75 -1.75 17.92
N TRP A 214 -5.90 -0.45 17.69
CA TRP A 214 -5.06 0.59 18.28
C TRP A 214 -5.89 1.74 18.89
N LYS A 215 -5.25 2.60 19.67
CA LYS A 215 -5.89 3.75 20.30
C LYS A 215 -5.47 5.04 19.61
N PRO A 216 -6.43 5.87 19.16
CA PRO A 216 -6.12 7.16 18.54
C PRO A 216 -5.33 8.08 19.49
N GLU A 217 -4.28 8.69 18.96
CA GLU A 217 -3.54 9.77 19.60
C GLU A 217 -3.28 10.90 18.58
N GLY A 218 -3.16 12.13 19.07
CA GLY A 218 -2.95 13.29 18.22
C GLY A 218 -4.11 13.51 17.24
N GLU A 219 -3.78 13.58 15.96
CA GLU A 219 -4.75 13.76 14.87
C GLU A 219 -5.15 12.44 14.19
N SER A 220 -4.59 11.31 14.60
CA SER A 220 -4.96 10.00 14.05
C SER A 220 -6.30 9.53 14.61
N ALA A 221 -7.05 8.77 13.80
CA ALA A 221 -8.42 8.38 14.11
C ALA A 221 -8.76 7.00 13.55
N ILE A 222 -9.70 6.31 14.20
CA ILE A 222 -10.20 5.02 13.76
C ILE A 222 -11.72 4.95 13.95
N TRP A 223 -12.42 4.44 12.95
CA TRP A 223 -13.85 4.14 12.99
C TRP A 223 -14.09 2.64 12.83
N TYR A 224 -14.83 2.08 13.78
CA TYR A 224 -15.33 0.72 13.66
C TYR A 224 -16.69 0.75 12.99
N THR A 225 -16.80 0.13 11.83
CA THR A 225 -18.01 0.20 11.01
C THR A 225 -18.68 -1.17 10.89
N GLY A 226 -20.00 -1.16 10.84
CA GLY A 226 -20.78 -2.31 10.35
C GLY A 226 -21.03 -2.19 8.85
N HIS A 227 -21.39 -3.30 8.21
CA HIS A 227 -21.67 -3.31 6.78
C HIS A 227 -22.80 -2.34 6.34
N GLN A 228 -23.72 -1.97 7.23
CA GLN A 228 -24.80 -1.01 6.93
C GLN A 228 -24.37 0.46 7.05
N ASP A 229 -23.35 0.75 7.84
CA ASP A 229 -22.86 2.09 8.11
C ASP A 229 -21.60 2.46 7.32
N TYR A 230 -21.08 1.51 6.51
CA TYR A 230 -19.78 1.62 5.86
C TYR A 230 -19.59 2.93 5.10
N ARG A 231 -20.53 3.30 4.21
CA ARG A 231 -20.46 4.56 3.46
C ARG A 231 -20.42 5.78 4.39
N THR A 232 -21.28 5.77 5.41
CA THR A 232 -21.36 6.87 6.37
C THR A 232 -20.05 7.06 7.11
N ASP A 233 -19.37 5.96 7.47
CA ASP A 233 -18.09 6.03 8.18
C ASP A 233 -16.93 6.38 7.25
N ILE A 234 -16.96 5.98 5.97
CA ILE A 234 -16.04 6.51 4.94
C ILE A 234 -16.20 8.03 4.83
N ASP A 235 -17.44 8.54 4.70
CA ASP A 235 -17.69 9.98 4.61
C ASP A 235 -17.25 10.74 5.87
N ARG A 236 -17.45 10.15 7.05
CA ARG A 236 -16.97 10.71 8.33
C ARG A 236 -15.45 10.79 8.37
N ALA A 237 -14.77 9.74 7.98
CA ALA A 237 -13.31 9.67 7.96
C ALA A 237 -12.71 10.69 6.97
N LEU A 238 -13.22 10.75 5.75
CA LEU A 238 -12.76 11.72 4.75
C LEU A 238 -13.13 13.17 5.13
N THR A 239 -14.32 13.39 5.73
CA THR A 239 -14.71 14.71 6.28
C THR A 239 -13.81 15.12 7.45
N TYR A 240 -13.44 14.19 8.32
CA TYR A 240 -12.48 14.42 9.40
C TYR A 240 -11.14 14.84 8.82
N ALA A 241 -10.59 14.05 7.89
CA ALA A 241 -9.32 14.35 7.24
C ALA A 241 -9.32 15.75 6.58
N SER A 242 -10.39 16.11 5.87
CA SER A 242 -10.47 17.39 5.15
C SER A 242 -10.72 18.61 6.03
N LYS A 243 -11.48 18.48 7.16
CA LYS A 243 -11.92 19.60 8.00
C LYS A 243 -11.13 19.76 9.28
N LYS A 244 -10.56 18.69 9.80
CA LYS A 244 -9.84 18.67 11.08
C LYS A 244 -8.36 18.75 10.92
N LEU A 245 -7.85 18.24 9.82
CA LEU A 245 -6.42 18.13 9.57
C LEU A 245 -6.00 19.25 8.60
N SER A 246 -4.81 19.78 8.81
CA SER A 246 -4.19 20.70 7.84
C SER A 246 -3.91 19.96 6.52
N ALA A 247 -3.67 20.71 5.45
CA ALA A 247 -3.35 20.12 4.15
C ALA A 247 -2.22 19.09 4.24
N PHE A 248 -2.36 18.02 3.48
CA PHE A 248 -1.36 16.99 3.35
C PHE A 248 -0.55 17.18 2.08
N ASP A 249 0.74 16.88 2.15
CA ASP A 249 1.64 16.90 1.00
C ASP A 249 1.60 15.59 0.22
N PHE A 250 1.22 14.50 0.90
CA PHE A 250 1.21 13.16 0.34
C PHE A 250 0.16 12.28 1.02
N VAL A 251 -0.51 11.44 0.23
CA VAL A 251 -1.52 10.48 0.72
C VAL A 251 -1.11 9.04 0.35
N ILE A 252 -1.16 8.15 1.33
CA ILE A 252 -0.98 6.72 1.16
C ILE A 252 -2.33 6.05 1.44
N TYR A 253 -2.87 5.32 0.46
CA TYR A 253 -4.14 4.63 0.58
C TYR A 253 -3.96 3.12 0.60
N ASN A 254 -4.33 2.47 1.69
CA ASN A 254 -4.42 1.02 1.81
C ASN A 254 -5.81 0.56 1.37
N ALA A 255 -5.93 0.15 0.10
CA ALA A 255 -7.18 -0.22 -0.54
C ALA A 255 -7.54 -1.69 -0.24
N GLY A 256 -8.03 -1.97 0.98
CA GLY A 256 -8.45 -3.31 1.38
C GLY A 256 -9.71 -3.77 0.67
N MET A 257 -9.75 -5.03 0.19
CA MET A 257 -10.93 -5.63 -0.43
C MET A 257 -11.64 -6.64 0.46
N ASP A 258 -11.12 -6.92 1.62
CA ASP A 258 -11.70 -7.81 2.63
C ASP A 258 -12.91 -7.24 3.42
N PRO A 259 -13.27 -5.95 3.36
CA PRO A 259 -14.60 -5.53 3.75
C PRO A 259 -15.72 -6.30 3.00
N LEU A 260 -15.47 -6.72 1.74
CA LEU A 260 -16.36 -7.62 0.99
C LEU A 260 -16.50 -9.00 1.64
N ASN A 261 -15.45 -9.52 2.26
CA ASN A 261 -15.51 -10.75 3.06
C ASN A 261 -16.26 -10.55 4.39
N SER A 262 -16.35 -9.31 4.87
CA SER A 262 -17.04 -8.90 6.09
C SER A 262 -18.49 -8.47 5.86
N GLY A 263 -19.02 -8.62 4.63
CA GLY A 263 -20.41 -8.36 4.29
C GLY A 263 -20.71 -6.96 3.77
N VAL A 264 -19.69 -6.11 3.57
CA VAL A 264 -19.83 -4.85 2.82
C VAL A 264 -20.18 -5.16 1.37
N SER A 265 -21.05 -4.38 0.75
CA SER A 265 -21.48 -4.61 -0.63
C SER A 265 -20.43 -4.12 -1.65
N LEU A 266 -20.49 -4.68 -2.85
CA LEU A 266 -19.63 -4.22 -3.96
C LEU A 266 -19.92 -2.75 -4.31
N ASP A 267 -21.16 -2.32 -4.25
CA ASP A 267 -21.56 -0.92 -4.48
C ASP A 267 -20.95 0.04 -3.44
N ASP A 268 -20.76 -0.43 -2.20
CA ASP A 268 -20.12 0.35 -1.15
C ASP A 268 -18.60 0.47 -1.37
N ILE A 269 -17.98 -0.58 -1.89
CA ILE A 269 -16.56 -0.52 -2.31
C ILE A 269 -16.38 0.42 -3.50
N ILE A 270 -17.23 0.35 -4.51
CA ILE A 270 -17.19 1.28 -5.66
C ILE A 270 -17.38 2.73 -5.16
N TYR A 271 -18.31 2.96 -4.23
CA TYR A 271 -18.50 4.26 -3.61
C TYR A 271 -17.24 4.75 -2.90
N ARG A 272 -16.61 3.89 -2.06
CA ARG A 272 -15.37 4.20 -1.34
C ARG A 272 -14.25 4.62 -2.29
N GLU A 273 -14.01 3.85 -3.33
CA GLU A 273 -12.93 4.17 -4.29
C GLU A 273 -13.13 5.54 -4.94
N ASN A 274 -14.36 5.87 -5.36
CA ASN A 274 -14.67 7.17 -5.92
C ASN A 274 -14.52 8.30 -4.90
N ALA A 275 -15.01 8.11 -3.67
CA ALA A 275 -14.93 9.11 -2.60
C ALA A 275 -13.48 9.40 -2.19
N VAL A 276 -12.63 8.36 -2.07
CA VAL A 276 -11.21 8.52 -1.78
C VAL A 276 -10.50 9.23 -2.94
N ARG A 277 -10.81 8.83 -4.18
CA ARG A 277 -10.21 9.47 -5.36
C ARG A 277 -10.58 10.95 -5.48
N GLU A 278 -11.83 11.31 -5.19
CA GLU A 278 -12.30 12.71 -5.15
C GLU A 278 -11.62 13.49 -4.02
N PHE A 279 -11.53 12.90 -2.83
CA PHE A 279 -10.86 13.49 -1.66
C PHE A 279 -9.39 13.83 -1.95
N ILE A 280 -8.64 12.93 -2.59
CA ILE A 280 -7.23 13.14 -2.93
C ILE A 280 -7.05 14.28 -3.92
N GLY A 281 -7.95 14.41 -4.90
CA GLY A 281 -7.86 15.48 -5.90
C GLY A 281 -6.52 15.47 -6.65
N GLU A 282 -5.77 16.57 -6.55
CA GLU A 282 -4.46 16.77 -7.19
C GLU A 282 -3.28 16.47 -6.25
N THR A 283 -3.52 16.08 -5.00
CA THR A 283 -2.46 15.74 -4.03
C THR A 283 -1.74 14.49 -4.51
N PRO A 284 -0.40 14.46 -4.52
CA PRO A 284 0.36 13.25 -4.81
C PRO A 284 -0.09 12.11 -3.91
N ALA A 285 -0.34 10.94 -4.49
CA ALA A 285 -0.84 9.82 -3.72
C ALA A 285 -0.39 8.47 -4.28
N ILE A 286 -0.36 7.48 -3.38
CA ILE A 286 -0.19 6.08 -3.78
C ILE A 286 -1.31 5.21 -3.21
N PHE A 287 -1.52 4.05 -3.83
CA PHE A 287 -2.35 2.99 -3.26
C PHE A 287 -1.60 1.66 -3.19
N ALA A 288 -1.96 0.87 -2.16
CA ALA A 288 -1.63 -0.54 -2.02
C ALA A 288 -2.91 -1.38 -2.18
N LEU A 289 -2.82 -2.55 -2.80
CA LEU A 289 -3.95 -3.47 -2.94
C LEU A 289 -3.96 -4.48 -1.78
N ALA A 290 -4.63 -4.12 -0.70
CA ALA A 290 -4.68 -4.93 0.53
C ALA A 290 -5.87 -5.91 0.57
N GLY A 291 -5.79 -6.89 1.44
CA GLY A 291 -6.85 -7.83 1.76
C GLY A 291 -7.45 -8.57 0.55
N GLY A 292 -8.67 -9.08 0.72
CA GLY A 292 -9.37 -9.85 -0.30
C GLY A 292 -9.00 -11.34 -0.27
N TYR A 293 -10.01 -12.18 0.04
CA TYR A 293 -9.81 -13.62 0.28
C TYR A 293 -10.84 -14.46 -0.47
N THR A 294 -10.42 -15.68 -0.85
CA THR A 294 -11.31 -16.66 -1.51
C THR A 294 -12.18 -17.45 -0.52
N TRP A 295 -12.34 -16.94 0.71
CA TRP A 295 -13.10 -17.62 1.73
C TRP A 295 -14.60 -17.77 1.39
N GLY A 296 -15.18 -18.86 1.85
CA GLY A 296 -16.58 -19.19 1.56
C GLY A 296 -16.76 -19.67 0.12
N ASN A 297 -17.53 -18.94 -0.67
CA ASN A 297 -17.82 -19.24 -2.07
C ASN A 297 -17.14 -18.26 -3.05
N LYS A 298 -16.12 -17.55 -2.58
CA LYS A 298 -15.36 -16.61 -3.39
C LYS A 298 -14.23 -17.31 -4.13
N THR A 299 -13.91 -16.82 -5.31
CA THR A 299 -12.87 -17.36 -6.18
C THR A 299 -11.74 -16.34 -6.34
N MET A 300 -10.61 -16.74 -6.91
CA MET A 300 -9.56 -15.80 -7.26
C MET A 300 -10.03 -14.79 -8.32
N ASP A 301 -10.93 -15.18 -9.22
CA ASP A 301 -11.53 -14.26 -10.19
C ASP A 301 -12.34 -13.16 -9.49
N ASP A 302 -13.10 -13.48 -8.42
CA ASP A 302 -13.76 -12.47 -7.60
C ASP A 302 -12.75 -11.48 -6.99
N VAL A 303 -11.65 -11.99 -6.43
CA VAL A 303 -10.59 -11.15 -5.81
C VAL A 303 -9.93 -10.25 -6.87
N ILE A 304 -9.64 -10.78 -8.05
CA ILE A 304 -9.11 -10.00 -9.17
C ILE A 304 -10.09 -8.88 -9.55
N ASP A 305 -11.36 -9.20 -9.74
CA ASP A 305 -12.39 -8.23 -10.14
C ASP A 305 -12.55 -7.12 -9.08
N TRP A 306 -12.47 -7.45 -7.79
CA TRP A 306 -12.53 -6.46 -6.71
C TRP A 306 -11.36 -5.48 -6.78
N HIS A 307 -10.13 -5.96 -6.89
CA HIS A 307 -8.96 -5.10 -6.99
C HIS A 307 -8.92 -4.29 -8.29
N ARG A 308 -9.50 -4.79 -9.37
CA ARG A 308 -9.64 -4.05 -10.62
C ARG A 308 -10.55 -2.82 -10.49
N ILE A 309 -11.43 -2.76 -9.47
CA ILE A 309 -12.24 -1.56 -9.17
C ILE A 309 -11.29 -0.41 -8.80
N THR A 310 -10.37 -0.61 -7.85
CA THR A 310 -9.36 0.39 -7.49
C THR A 310 -8.55 0.81 -8.72
N LEU A 311 -7.99 -0.16 -9.44
CA LEU A 311 -7.16 0.10 -10.60
C LEU A 311 -7.90 0.92 -11.68
N ASN A 312 -9.16 0.58 -11.98
CA ASN A 312 -9.98 1.30 -12.95
C ASN A 312 -10.32 2.72 -12.48
N THR A 313 -10.72 2.87 -11.20
CA THR A 313 -11.09 4.18 -10.64
C THR A 313 -9.92 5.15 -10.65
N TRP A 314 -8.72 4.65 -10.35
CA TRP A 314 -7.53 5.48 -10.22
C TRP A 314 -6.81 5.75 -11.55
N ALA A 315 -6.96 4.88 -12.54
CA ALA A 315 -6.44 5.11 -13.89
C ALA A 315 -7.24 6.15 -14.70
N GLN A 316 -8.48 6.44 -14.29
CA GLN A 316 -9.33 7.44 -14.94
C GLN A 316 -9.02 8.83 -14.34
N ARG A 317 -8.46 9.72 -15.16
CA ARG A 317 -8.26 11.14 -14.84
C ARG A 317 -9.19 12.03 -15.63
#